data_dea2b68c87a616917778df75b4edfca6
#
_entry.id   dea2b68c87a616917778df75b4edfca6
#
_cell.length_a   1.000
_cell.length_b   1.000
_cell.length_c   1.000
_cell.angle_alpha   90.00
_cell.angle_beta   90.00
_cell.angle_gamma   90.00
#
_symmetry.space_group_name_H-M   'P 1'
#
loop_
_entity.id
_entity.type
_entity.pdbx_description
1 polymer ?
#
loop_
_entity_poly.entity_id
_entity_poly.type
_entity_poly.pdbx_seq_one_letter_code
_entity_poly.pdbx_strand_id
1 'polypeptide(L)'
;LLAEEELTEISDLRALAVEFLDNGGGEGEETCNYCKGPGDPKSSDNPDKAIISLKNDRETSYKVYIAVQNELVAAYNELRDREFLRLFPNEAMNFVEANQKYSDPRTSADEKERLKPKLAEVKLMYPQKLSEAEPSKTN
;
A
#
# COMPACT_ATOMS: atom_id res chain seq x y z
N LEU A 1 19.80 5.18 -1.86
CA LEU A 1 18.39 5.04 -2.15
C LEU A 1 17.77 6.42 -2.41
N LEU A 2 17.06 6.56 -3.52
CA LEU A 2 16.38 7.81 -3.88
C LEU A 2 14.88 7.63 -3.86
N ALA A 3 14.17 8.54 -3.18
CA ALA A 3 12.72 8.64 -3.22
C ALA A 3 12.39 10.09 -3.58
N GLU A 4 11.63 10.31 -4.66
CA GLU A 4 11.30 11.64 -5.18
C GLU A 4 12.53 12.52 -5.38
N GLU A 5 13.62 11.91 -5.89
CA GLU A 5 14.92 12.56 -6.14
C GLU A 5 15.68 12.98 -4.87
N GLU A 6 15.21 12.59 -3.70
CA GLU A 6 15.89 12.82 -2.42
C GLU A 6 16.49 11.52 -1.88
N LEU A 7 17.66 11.63 -1.23
CA LEU A 7 18.27 10.48 -0.57
C LEU A 7 17.42 10.06 0.62
N THR A 8 17.09 8.78 0.67
CA THR A 8 16.20 8.23 1.69
C THR A 8 16.78 6.95 2.25
N GLU A 9 16.71 6.79 3.57
CA GLU A 9 17.04 5.54 4.23
C GLU A 9 15.90 4.54 4.05
N ILE A 10 16.23 3.24 3.99
CA ILE A 10 15.21 2.18 3.88
C ILE A 10 14.23 2.25 5.06
N SER A 11 14.75 2.60 6.26
CA SER A 11 13.92 2.70 7.46
C SER A 11 12.84 3.79 7.38
N ASP A 12 13.04 4.81 6.52
CA ASP A 12 12.09 5.91 6.37
C ASP A 12 11.11 5.69 5.21
N LEU A 13 11.36 4.69 4.39
CA LEU A 13 10.61 4.47 3.15
C LEU A 13 9.13 4.16 3.40
N ARG A 14 8.83 3.37 4.43
CA ARG A 14 7.44 3.03 4.78
C ARG A 14 6.62 4.28 5.09
N ALA A 15 7.16 5.16 5.94
CA ALA A 15 6.49 6.39 6.31
C ALA A 15 6.27 7.32 5.11
N LEU A 16 7.26 7.42 4.23
CA LEU A 16 7.13 8.21 3.00
C LEU A 16 6.06 7.63 2.07
N ALA A 17 6.02 6.31 1.93
CA ALA A 17 5.02 5.66 1.10
C ALA A 17 3.61 5.84 1.67
N VAL A 18 3.44 5.70 2.99
CA VAL A 18 2.15 5.94 3.66
C VAL A 18 1.70 7.38 3.40
N GLU A 19 2.57 8.36 3.58
CA GLU A 19 2.24 9.76 3.35
C GLU A 19 1.83 10.02 1.89
N PHE A 20 2.55 9.44 0.94
CA PHE A 20 2.23 9.56 -0.48
C PHE A 20 0.87 8.93 -0.82
N LEU A 21 0.65 7.69 -0.39
CA LEU A 21 -0.59 6.97 -0.69
C LEU A 21 -1.82 7.58 -0.02
N ASP A 22 -1.64 8.17 1.16
CA ASP A 22 -2.71 8.72 1.99
C ASP A 22 -2.84 10.24 1.84
N ASN A 23 -2.13 10.84 0.91
CA ASN A 23 -2.05 12.29 0.76
C ASN A 23 -3.40 12.97 0.54
N GLY A 24 -4.20 12.45 -0.36
CA GLY A 24 -5.54 12.98 -0.61
C GLY A 24 -5.56 14.38 -1.21
N GLY A 25 -4.64 14.68 -2.16
CA GLY A 25 -4.53 15.99 -2.79
C GLY A 25 -5.51 16.26 -3.91
N GLY A 26 -6.40 15.31 -4.24
CA GLY A 26 -7.36 15.44 -5.33
C GLY A 26 -8.58 16.29 -4.98
N GLU A 27 -9.23 16.83 -6.01
CA GLU A 27 -10.43 17.63 -5.88
C GLU A 27 -11.54 17.06 -6.76
N GLY A 28 -12.81 17.36 -6.43
CA GLY A 28 -13.96 16.91 -7.19
C GLY A 28 -14.05 15.37 -7.24
N GLU A 29 -14.05 14.81 -8.44
CA GLU A 29 -14.14 13.37 -8.63
C GLU A 29 -12.88 12.64 -8.15
N GLU A 30 -11.77 13.36 -7.99
CA GLU A 30 -10.49 12.81 -7.53
C GLU A 30 -10.33 12.88 -6.01
N THR A 31 -11.35 13.31 -5.29
CA THR A 31 -11.32 13.46 -3.84
C THR A 31 -11.20 12.11 -3.15
N CYS A 32 -10.28 12.02 -2.20
CA CYS A 32 -10.17 10.87 -1.30
C CYS A 32 -10.83 11.20 0.04
N ASN A 33 -11.98 10.62 0.30
CA ASN A 33 -12.75 10.92 1.52
C ASN A 33 -12.17 10.27 2.79
N TYR A 34 -11.37 9.24 2.63
CA TYR A 34 -10.81 8.47 3.76
C TYR A 34 -9.33 8.74 4.01
N CYS A 35 -8.68 9.52 3.14
CA CYS A 35 -7.28 9.88 3.30
C CYS A 35 -7.07 10.86 4.45
N LYS A 36 -6.00 10.68 5.19
CA LYS A 36 -5.68 11.47 6.38
C LYS A 36 -4.35 12.21 6.27
N GLY A 37 -3.76 12.22 5.09
CA GLY A 37 -2.51 12.91 4.85
C GLY A 37 -2.67 14.41 4.66
N PRO A 38 -1.58 15.10 4.28
CA PRO A 38 -1.55 16.57 4.23
C PRO A 38 -2.41 17.19 3.13
N GLY A 39 -2.89 16.42 2.15
CA GLY A 39 -3.71 16.97 1.08
C GLY A 39 -2.95 17.91 0.15
N ASP A 40 -1.64 17.71 -0.03
CA ASP A 40 -0.80 18.52 -0.88
C ASP A 40 -1.22 18.36 -2.35
N PRO A 41 -1.66 19.44 -3.03
CA PRO A 41 -2.09 19.32 -4.42
C PRO A 41 -0.97 18.98 -5.40
N LYS A 42 0.27 19.06 -4.96
CA LYS A 42 1.45 18.70 -5.77
C LYS A 42 1.84 17.23 -5.63
N SER A 43 1.19 16.48 -4.75
CA SER A 43 1.45 15.07 -4.52
C SER A 43 0.25 14.23 -4.98
N SER A 44 0.12 13.02 -4.47
CA SER A 44 -0.91 12.08 -4.89
C SER A 44 -2.34 12.60 -4.70
N ASP A 45 -3.19 12.45 -5.71
CA ASP A 45 -4.59 12.84 -5.67
C ASP A 45 -5.42 11.93 -4.77
N ASN A 46 -5.37 10.63 -5.05
CA ASN A 46 -5.99 9.61 -4.23
C ASN A 46 -5.29 8.26 -4.45
N PRO A 47 -5.52 7.28 -3.57
CA PRO A 47 -4.81 6.00 -3.66
C PRO A 47 -5.09 5.20 -4.94
N ASP A 48 -6.23 5.42 -5.58
CA ASP A 48 -6.57 4.73 -6.82
C ASP A 48 -5.67 5.15 -7.98
N LYS A 49 -5.13 6.34 -7.92
CA LYS A 49 -4.21 6.89 -8.93
C LYS A 49 -2.74 6.85 -8.53
N ALA A 50 -2.46 6.54 -7.29
CA ALA A 50 -1.09 6.56 -6.77
C ALA A 50 -0.33 5.32 -7.23
N ILE A 51 0.67 5.51 -8.08
CA ILE A 51 1.53 4.44 -8.57
C ILE A 51 2.93 4.64 -8.01
N ILE A 52 3.46 3.59 -7.38
CA ILE A 52 4.84 3.58 -6.91
C ILE A 52 5.66 2.75 -7.88
N SER A 53 6.67 3.38 -8.49
CA SER A 53 7.58 2.70 -9.41
C SER A 53 8.85 2.28 -8.70
N LEU A 54 9.13 0.97 -8.74
CA LEU A 54 10.37 0.40 -8.24
C LEU A 54 11.34 0.26 -9.40
N LYS A 55 12.47 0.96 -9.30
CA LYS A 55 13.52 0.90 -10.29
C LYS A 55 14.73 0.19 -9.68
N ASN A 56 15.03 -0.98 -10.20
CA ASN A 56 16.15 -1.79 -9.73
C ASN A 56 17.38 -1.53 -10.60
N ASP A 57 18.41 -0.94 -10.01
CA ASP A 57 19.70 -0.75 -10.66
C ASP A 57 20.45 -2.07 -10.67
N ARG A 58 21.28 -2.31 -11.70
CA ARG A 58 22.12 -3.50 -11.80
C ARG A 58 23.04 -3.71 -10.60
N GLU A 59 23.48 -2.62 -9.99
CA GLU A 59 24.36 -2.66 -8.83
C GLU A 59 23.64 -2.85 -7.52
N THR A 60 22.31 -2.73 -7.53
CA THR A 60 21.50 -2.96 -6.33
C THR A 60 21.47 -4.43 -6.00
N SER A 61 21.87 -4.79 -4.79
CA SER A 61 21.80 -6.18 -4.36
C SER A 61 20.35 -6.64 -4.26
N TYR A 62 20.13 -7.92 -4.50
CA TYR A 62 18.81 -8.54 -4.35
C TYR A 62 18.26 -8.32 -2.94
N LYS A 63 19.11 -8.41 -1.94
CA LYS A 63 18.74 -8.19 -0.54
C LYS A 63 18.16 -6.79 -0.30
N VAL A 64 18.80 -5.77 -0.87
CA VAL A 64 18.31 -4.38 -0.75
C VAL A 64 16.98 -4.21 -1.50
N TYR A 65 16.89 -4.77 -2.70
CA TYR A 65 15.67 -4.72 -3.49
C TYR A 65 14.48 -5.31 -2.73
N ILE A 66 14.66 -6.49 -2.13
CA ILE A 66 13.61 -7.15 -1.34
C ILE A 66 13.27 -6.33 -0.10
N ALA A 67 14.25 -5.74 0.57
CA ALA A 67 14.00 -4.88 1.73
C ALA A 67 13.14 -3.68 1.37
N VAL A 68 13.43 -3.04 0.25
CA VAL A 68 12.64 -1.91 -0.27
C VAL A 68 11.21 -2.35 -0.58
N GLN A 69 11.06 -3.46 -1.32
CA GLN A 69 9.75 -3.99 -1.66
C GLN A 69 8.93 -4.32 -0.42
N ASN A 70 9.54 -4.93 0.60
CA ASN A 70 8.87 -5.25 1.85
C ASN A 70 8.36 -3.99 2.57
N GLU A 71 9.13 -2.91 2.57
CA GLU A 71 8.70 -1.66 3.19
C GLU A 71 7.52 -1.02 2.45
N LEU A 72 7.49 -1.11 1.13
CA LEU A 72 6.37 -0.58 0.33
C LEU A 72 5.11 -1.41 0.56
N VAL A 73 5.21 -2.74 0.58
CA VAL A 73 4.08 -3.62 0.89
C VAL A 73 3.56 -3.35 2.31
N ALA A 74 4.47 -3.14 3.26
CA ALA A 74 4.10 -2.82 4.64
C ALA A 74 3.34 -1.49 4.72
N ALA A 75 3.66 -0.50 3.88
CA ALA A 75 2.93 0.76 3.82
C ALA A 75 1.48 0.54 3.39
N TYR A 76 1.25 -0.26 2.35
CA TYR A 76 -0.11 -0.63 1.93
C TYR A 76 -0.86 -1.36 3.05
N ASN A 77 -0.20 -2.31 3.69
CA ASN A 77 -0.82 -3.08 4.77
C ASN A 77 -1.20 -2.19 5.96
N GLU A 78 -0.36 -1.24 6.30
CA GLU A 78 -0.64 -0.29 7.38
C GLU A 78 -1.92 0.51 7.11
N LEU A 79 -2.07 1.02 5.89
CA LEU A 79 -3.27 1.77 5.50
C LEU A 79 -4.50 0.88 5.42
N ARG A 80 -4.36 -0.31 4.87
CA ARG A 80 -5.45 -1.28 4.78
C ARG A 80 -5.89 -1.77 6.17
N ASP A 81 -4.94 -2.00 7.07
CA ASP A 81 -5.24 -2.37 8.46
C ASP A 81 -6.06 -1.29 9.16
N ARG A 82 -5.66 -0.04 8.99
CA ARG A 82 -6.37 1.10 9.58
C ARG A 82 -7.82 1.15 9.09
N GLU A 83 -8.03 1.01 7.78
CA GLU A 83 -9.37 1.11 7.19
C GLU A 83 -10.23 -0.10 7.50
N PHE A 84 -9.66 -1.29 7.55
CA PHE A 84 -10.41 -2.49 7.92
C PHE A 84 -10.92 -2.40 9.36
N LEU A 85 -10.09 -1.95 10.29
CA LEU A 85 -10.49 -1.74 11.68
C LEU A 85 -11.58 -0.66 11.81
N ARG A 86 -11.47 0.41 11.01
CA ARG A 86 -12.44 1.49 11.02
C ARG A 86 -13.80 1.06 10.48
N LEU A 87 -13.81 0.33 9.36
CA LEU A 87 -15.03 -0.07 8.67
C LEU A 87 -15.71 -1.28 9.31
N PHE A 88 -14.91 -2.21 9.84
CA PHE A 88 -15.41 -3.49 10.36
C PHE A 88 -14.93 -3.77 11.79
N PRO A 89 -15.24 -2.89 12.75
CA PRO A 89 -14.76 -3.06 14.12
C PRO A 89 -15.27 -4.34 14.80
N ASN A 90 -16.42 -4.86 14.36
CA ASN A 90 -17.00 -6.06 14.92
C ASN A 90 -16.24 -7.34 14.56
N GLU A 91 -15.39 -7.28 13.54
CA GLU A 91 -14.56 -8.44 13.19
C GLU A 91 -13.42 -8.66 14.19
N ALA A 92 -13.06 -7.61 14.95
CA ALA A 92 -12.01 -7.66 15.98
C ALA A 92 -10.64 -8.12 15.43
N MET A 93 -10.33 -7.77 14.19
CA MET A 93 -9.07 -8.09 13.53
C MET A 93 -8.74 -7.02 12.49
N ASN A 94 -7.47 -6.91 12.11
CA ASN A 94 -7.06 -6.00 11.05
C ASN A 94 -7.11 -6.68 9.69
N PHE A 95 -6.76 -5.94 8.63
CA PHE A 95 -6.79 -6.46 7.27
C PHE A 95 -5.86 -7.66 7.07
N VAL A 96 -4.62 -7.57 7.57
CA VAL A 96 -3.63 -8.64 7.41
C VAL A 96 -4.12 -9.93 8.06
N GLU A 97 -4.65 -9.83 9.28
CA GLU A 97 -5.21 -10.97 10.00
C GLU A 97 -6.41 -11.57 9.27
N ALA A 98 -7.32 -10.73 8.78
CA ALA A 98 -8.49 -11.17 8.05
C ALA A 98 -8.10 -11.87 6.73
N ASN A 99 -7.10 -11.33 6.03
CA ASN A 99 -6.62 -11.91 4.79
C ASN A 99 -5.93 -13.27 5.02
N GLN A 100 -5.17 -13.40 6.11
CA GLN A 100 -4.57 -14.67 6.51
C GLN A 100 -5.65 -15.70 6.82
N LYS A 101 -6.69 -15.30 7.54
CA LYS A 101 -7.81 -16.17 7.89
C LYS A 101 -8.55 -16.64 6.64
N TYR A 102 -8.79 -15.71 5.69
CA TYR A 102 -9.41 -16.05 4.42
C TYR A 102 -8.60 -17.08 3.62
N SER A 103 -7.28 -16.99 3.68
CA SER A 103 -6.36 -17.88 2.97
C SER A 103 -6.11 -19.21 3.67
N ASP A 104 -6.47 -19.32 4.96
CA ASP A 104 -6.24 -20.52 5.73
C ASP A 104 -7.25 -21.63 5.32
N PRO A 105 -6.79 -22.78 4.87
CA PRO A 105 -7.70 -23.87 4.46
C PRO A 105 -8.55 -24.41 5.61
N ARG A 106 -8.19 -24.15 6.86
CA ARG A 106 -8.94 -24.56 8.04
C ARG A 106 -10.13 -23.67 8.37
N THR A 107 -10.18 -22.48 7.77
CA THR A 107 -11.29 -21.54 7.98
C THR A 107 -12.53 -22.05 7.28
N SER A 108 -13.71 -21.95 7.95
CA SER A 108 -14.98 -22.41 7.38
C SER A 108 -15.35 -21.62 6.12
N ALA A 109 -16.13 -22.25 5.24
CA ALA A 109 -16.65 -21.60 4.04
C ALA A 109 -17.51 -20.37 4.37
N ASP A 110 -18.34 -20.46 5.41
CA ASP A 110 -19.20 -19.36 5.85
C ASP A 110 -18.39 -18.15 6.29
N GLU A 111 -17.31 -18.38 7.02
CA GLU A 111 -16.44 -17.31 7.48
C GLU A 111 -15.70 -16.66 6.30
N LYS A 112 -15.23 -17.46 5.35
CA LYS A 112 -14.60 -16.96 4.14
C LYS A 112 -15.54 -16.11 3.31
N GLU A 113 -16.80 -16.53 3.16
CA GLU A 113 -17.82 -15.75 2.45
C GLU A 113 -18.11 -14.41 3.15
N ARG A 114 -18.09 -14.41 4.48
CA ARG A 114 -18.29 -13.18 5.25
C ARG A 114 -17.14 -12.20 5.06
N LEU A 115 -15.91 -12.68 5.05
CA LEU A 115 -14.72 -11.85 4.96
C LEU A 115 -14.45 -11.34 3.53
N LYS A 116 -14.82 -12.11 2.52
CA LYS A 116 -14.51 -11.82 1.11
C LYS A 116 -14.87 -10.41 0.66
N PRO A 117 -16.15 -9.95 0.82
CA PRO A 117 -16.51 -8.61 0.37
C PRO A 117 -15.83 -7.51 1.19
N LYS A 118 -15.56 -7.75 2.46
CA LYS A 118 -14.88 -6.79 3.34
C LYS A 118 -13.43 -6.59 2.93
N LEU A 119 -12.73 -7.68 2.63
CA LEU A 119 -11.37 -7.63 2.11
C LEU A 119 -11.31 -6.93 0.76
N ALA A 120 -12.25 -7.23 -0.13
CA ALA A 120 -12.32 -6.62 -1.46
C ALA A 120 -12.53 -5.11 -1.37
N GLU A 121 -13.40 -4.65 -0.47
CA GLU A 121 -13.68 -3.22 -0.28
C GLU A 121 -12.42 -2.46 0.13
N VAL A 122 -11.68 -2.98 1.10
CA VAL A 122 -10.45 -2.33 1.59
C VAL A 122 -9.35 -2.35 0.53
N LYS A 123 -9.24 -3.44 -0.25
CA LYS A 123 -8.29 -3.51 -1.35
C LYS A 123 -8.56 -2.44 -2.42
N LEU A 124 -9.82 -2.10 -2.65
CA LEU A 124 -10.17 -1.04 -3.60
C LEU A 124 -9.85 0.36 -3.07
N MET A 125 -9.83 0.55 -1.76
CA MET A 125 -9.46 1.83 -1.16
C MET A 125 -7.96 2.13 -1.33
N TYR A 126 -7.12 1.12 -1.19
CA TYR A 126 -5.67 1.22 -1.35
C TYR A 126 -5.18 0.10 -2.26
N PRO A 127 -5.48 0.20 -3.58
CA PRO A 127 -5.04 -0.83 -4.52
C PRO A 127 -3.52 -0.81 -4.64
N GLN A 128 -2.92 -1.98 -4.56
CA GLN A 128 -1.47 -2.11 -4.60
C GLN A 128 -0.98 -1.91 -6.04
N LYS A 129 -0.46 -0.73 -6.30
CA LYS A 129 0.04 -0.32 -7.62
C LYS A 129 1.55 -0.12 -7.56
N LEU A 130 2.26 -1.23 -7.37
CA LEU A 130 3.71 -1.27 -7.45
C LEU A 130 4.10 -1.67 -8.86
N SER A 131 4.79 -0.77 -9.56
CA SER A 131 5.30 -1.02 -10.89
C SER A 131 6.79 -1.27 -10.82
N GLU A 132 7.27 -2.37 -11.38
CA GLU A 132 8.68 -2.70 -11.46
C GLU A 132 9.21 -2.33 -12.84
N ALA A 133 10.17 -1.40 -12.87
CA ALA A 133 10.88 -1.06 -14.09
C ALA A 133 12.04 -2.04 -14.28
N GLU A 134 12.32 -2.40 -15.54
CA GLU A 134 13.49 -3.20 -15.84
C GLU A 134 14.76 -2.50 -15.44
N PRO A 135 15.81 -3.24 -15.00
CA PRO A 135 17.10 -2.64 -14.70
C PRO A 135 17.63 -1.87 -15.91
N SER A 136 18.29 -0.74 -15.66
CA SER A 136 18.93 0.02 -16.70
C SER A 136 19.97 -0.85 -17.41
N LYS A 137 19.81 -1.02 -18.73
CA LYS A 137 20.81 -1.70 -19.54
C LYS A 137 21.93 -0.72 -19.82
N THR A 138 23.06 -0.91 -19.17
CA THR A 138 24.28 -0.21 -19.57
C THR A 138 25.00 -1.06 -20.61
N ASN A 139 25.15 -0.51 -21.74
CA ASN A 139 25.97 -1.12 -22.78
C ASN A 139 27.43 -0.81 -22.51
#